data_e3cb74462f0d1dd6765492502ccf5384
#
_entry.id   e3cb74462f0d1dd6765492502ccf5384
#
_cell.length_a   1.000
_cell.length_b   1.000
_cell.length_c   1.000
_cell.angle_alpha   90.00
_cell.angle_beta   90.00
_cell.angle_gamma   90.00
#
_symmetry.space_group_name_H-M   'P 1'
#
loop_
_entity.id
_entity.type
_entity.pdbx_description
1 polymer ?
#
loop_
_entity_poly.entity_id
_entity_poly.type
_entity_poly.pdbx_seq_one_letter_code
_entity_poly.pdbx_strand_id
1 'polypeptide(L)'
;MNRGLVYFHFDPHHQVRDYVVAALSSLRPHANHILLVSNSPIGEADRARLGTCCDEILQRPNVGLDAGAYRAGLEHLGWERLADFDELILTNHTYYAPLRPWGEVLTRAANWGDISFWGMTEHATMRPHPFLAQRELPRHLQSHWIAVRRRLLTDPAFREYWEQMPPVTSYRDSIQWHESRFTGYFAELGHTWQVAFPVDRYRSENPAIEEAPALLADGCPLLKRRALFHDPLHQDRQAVVGGELLEAAVAAGYSEDLILSDVVHTAAARDLIVNAGLTEVVTGCVPGAAGTDVEVSSPERRPSGCVVVHVPAGREALERAEADGLARRLASVPAHWRVVVTSPEPLDAADLERVTGRRPTREDTQEDSAHREGDVSFRLVRDLDPRGTIAFLTQCDDLWDPGRAAGGSDGDESDDGDALVLRITVGPPPVPGTRADDVAHRQVLDCLLDSPGYTAGLIDLFARHPGLGVAMPAAGHIGRAHAGPTWDGLAGAAKALSRRLGLS
;
A
#
# COMPACT_ATOMS: atom_id res chain seq x y z
N MET A 1 11.20 35.25 4.60
CA MET A 1 10.08 35.13 3.65
C MET A 1 8.81 35.49 4.39
N ASN A 2 8.08 36.52 3.92
CA ASN A 2 6.78 36.88 4.51
C ASN A 2 5.71 35.94 3.95
N ARG A 3 5.24 34.99 4.75
CA ARG A 3 4.34 33.93 4.33
C ARG A 3 2.95 34.10 4.95
N GLY A 4 1.93 34.15 4.08
CA GLY A 4 0.53 34.05 4.47
C GLY A 4 0.01 32.62 4.33
N LEU A 5 -1.05 32.30 5.06
CA LEU A 5 -1.74 31.03 5.01
C LEU A 5 -3.25 31.27 5.00
N VAL A 6 -3.95 30.68 4.03
CA VAL A 6 -5.41 30.53 4.01
C VAL A 6 -5.73 29.06 4.25
N TYR A 7 -6.26 28.76 5.43
CA TYR A 7 -6.60 27.40 5.83
C TYR A 7 -8.11 27.19 5.76
N PHE A 8 -8.58 26.34 4.86
CA PHE A 8 -9.99 25.99 4.77
C PHE A 8 -10.36 24.89 5.75
N HIS A 9 -11.46 25.12 6.49
CA HIS A 9 -12.05 24.17 7.45
C HIS A 9 -13.52 23.91 7.13
N PHE A 10 -13.93 22.65 7.22
CA PHE A 10 -15.32 22.21 7.22
C PHE A 10 -15.47 20.94 8.06
N ASP A 11 -16.48 20.92 8.93
CA ASP A 11 -16.88 19.72 9.67
C ASP A 11 -18.43 19.66 9.69
N PRO A 12 -19.05 18.53 9.25
CA PRO A 12 -20.50 18.39 9.20
C PRO A 12 -21.17 18.41 10.58
N HIS A 13 -20.40 18.16 11.64
CA HIS A 13 -20.87 18.19 13.04
C HIS A 13 -20.56 19.51 13.72
N HIS A 14 -20.05 20.51 12.98
CA HIS A 14 -19.74 21.85 13.48
C HIS A 14 -18.71 21.85 14.62
N GLN A 15 -17.69 21.01 14.53
CA GLN A 15 -16.61 20.89 15.52
C GLN A 15 -15.26 21.20 14.88
N VAL A 16 -14.38 21.81 15.64
CA VAL A 16 -12.97 21.93 15.28
C VAL A 16 -12.21 20.78 15.94
N ARG A 17 -11.90 19.76 15.14
CA ARG A 17 -11.21 18.56 15.61
C ARG A 17 -9.78 18.87 16.04
N ASP A 18 -9.25 18.11 16.98
CA ASP A 18 -7.91 18.34 17.55
C ASP A 18 -6.79 18.27 16.52
N TYR A 19 -6.92 17.40 15.50
CA TYR A 19 -5.93 17.34 14.41
C TYR A 19 -5.85 18.65 13.60
N VAL A 20 -6.95 19.43 13.50
CA VAL A 20 -6.96 20.74 12.83
C VAL A 20 -6.15 21.75 13.64
N VAL A 21 -6.37 21.77 14.96
CA VAL A 21 -5.61 22.65 15.87
C VAL A 21 -4.13 22.26 15.88
N ALA A 22 -3.82 20.95 15.90
CA ALA A 22 -2.46 20.45 15.83
C ALA A 22 -1.75 20.87 14.53
N ALA A 23 -2.43 20.73 13.37
CA ALA A 23 -1.90 21.16 12.08
C ALA A 23 -1.62 22.68 12.04
N LEU A 24 -2.58 23.49 12.45
CA LEU A 24 -2.44 24.95 12.49
C LEU A 24 -1.34 25.42 13.47
N SER A 25 -1.30 24.84 14.67
CA SER A 25 -0.27 25.14 15.66
C SER A 25 1.12 24.81 15.15
N SER A 26 1.26 23.71 14.40
CA SER A 26 2.53 23.31 13.79
C SER A 26 2.97 24.21 12.62
N LEU A 27 2.00 24.82 11.92
CA LEU A 27 2.24 25.77 10.83
C LEU A 27 2.53 27.19 11.31
N ARG A 28 2.07 27.54 12.52
CA ARG A 28 2.23 28.89 13.10
C ARG A 28 3.66 29.44 13.06
N PRO A 29 4.71 28.68 13.42
CA PRO A 29 6.09 29.17 13.34
C PRO A 29 6.58 29.47 11.91
N HIS A 30 5.87 28.99 10.89
CA HIS A 30 6.24 29.08 9.48
C HIS A 30 5.44 30.12 8.69
N ALA A 31 4.41 30.74 9.31
CA ALA A 31 3.56 31.73 8.67
C ALA A 31 3.48 33.03 9.49
N ASN A 32 3.55 34.17 8.80
CA ASN A 32 3.44 35.49 9.40
C ASN A 32 1.97 35.87 9.65
N HIS A 33 1.08 35.31 8.82
CA HIS A 33 -0.35 35.54 8.93
C HIS A 33 -1.13 34.26 8.57
N ILE A 34 -2.06 33.86 9.42
CA ILE A 34 -2.93 32.68 9.23
C ILE A 34 -4.39 33.13 9.29
N LEU A 35 -5.09 33.03 8.16
CA LEU A 35 -6.53 33.16 8.04
C LEU A 35 -7.17 31.78 8.00
N LEU A 36 -7.99 31.44 8.99
CA LEU A 36 -8.88 30.29 8.92
C LEU A 36 -10.20 30.68 8.23
N VAL A 37 -10.56 29.98 7.15
CA VAL A 37 -11.86 30.11 6.48
C VAL A 37 -12.68 28.88 6.83
N SER A 38 -13.76 29.05 7.59
CA SER A 38 -14.63 27.94 7.99
C SER A 38 -15.98 28.00 7.28
N ASN A 39 -16.33 26.89 6.62
CA ASN A 39 -17.66 26.66 6.09
C ASN A 39 -18.60 26.03 7.15
N SER A 40 -18.15 25.86 8.39
CA SER A 40 -18.94 25.40 9.52
C SER A 40 -19.05 26.50 10.58
N PRO A 41 -20.15 26.57 11.34
CA PRO A 41 -20.20 27.36 12.54
C PRO A 41 -19.08 27.01 13.52
N ILE A 42 -18.46 28.01 14.13
CA ILE A 42 -17.40 27.84 15.13
C ILE A 42 -17.93 28.36 16.47
N GLY A 43 -18.02 27.48 17.46
CA GLY A 43 -18.41 27.79 18.81
C GLY A 43 -17.36 28.64 19.56
N GLU A 44 -17.73 29.22 20.68
CA GLU A 44 -16.85 30.09 21.46
C GLU A 44 -15.61 29.38 21.97
N ALA A 45 -15.75 28.14 22.45
CA ALA A 45 -14.64 27.32 22.90
C ALA A 45 -13.63 27.02 21.79
N ASP A 46 -14.12 26.66 20.60
CA ASP A 46 -13.27 26.40 19.44
C ASP A 46 -12.63 27.69 18.91
N ARG A 47 -13.34 28.81 18.96
CA ARG A 47 -12.78 30.11 18.61
C ARG A 47 -11.63 30.51 19.52
N ALA A 48 -11.75 30.24 20.83
CA ALA A 48 -10.67 30.46 21.77
C ALA A 48 -9.44 29.57 21.50
N ARG A 49 -9.66 28.29 21.17
CA ARG A 49 -8.59 27.36 20.78
C ARG A 49 -7.88 27.81 19.50
N LEU A 50 -8.62 28.17 18.48
CA LEU A 50 -8.10 28.66 17.21
C LEU A 50 -7.36 29.99 17.33
N GLY A 51 -7.78 30.87 18.25
CA GLY A 51 -7.11 32.14 18.51
C GLY A 51 -5.68 32.02 19.01
N THR A 52 -5.24 30.82 19.41
CA THR A 52 -3.83 30.54 19.76
C THR A 52 -2.95 30.27 18.55
N CYS A 53 -3.53 29.91 17.41
CA CYS A 53 -2.79 29.50 16.22
C CYS A 53 -3.21 30.23 14.92
N CYS A 54 -4.32 30.99 14.92
CA CYS A 54 -4.77 31.79 13.80
C CYS A 54 -4.85 33.26 14.16
N ASP A 55 -4.59 34.14 13.18
CA ASP A 55 -4.72 35.60 13.34
C ASP A 55 -6.14 36.05 13.07
N GLU A 56 -6.79 35.44 12.06
CA GLU A 56 -8.16 35.78 11.67
C GLU A 56 -9.01 34.51 11.43
N ILE A 57 -10.32 34.61 11.67
CA ILE A 57 -11.29 33.55 11.43
C ILE A 57 -12.45 34.13 10.60
N LEU A 58 -12.58 33.68 9.36
CA LEU A 58 -13.69 34.00 8.47
C LEU A 58 -14.69 32.83 8.46
N GLN A 59 -15.85 33.03 9.06
CA GLN A 59 -16.94 32.04 8.99
C GLN A 59 -17.89 32.39 7.86
N ARG A 60 -18.26 31.38 7.06
CA ARG A 60 -19.14 31.55 5.89
C ARG A 60 -20.07 30.34 5.67
N PRO A 61 -21.13 30.47 4.87
CA PRO A 61 -21.96 29.33 4.45
C PRO A 61 -21.13 28.26 3.71
N ASN A 62 -21.54 26.98 3.84
CA ASN A 62 -20.89 25.88 3.13
C ASN A 62 -21.28 25.86 1.64
N VAL A 63 -20.64 26.71 0.86
CA VAL A 63 -20.85 26.87 -0.58
C VAL A 63 -19.49 26.86 -1.29
N GLY A 64 -19.37 26.12 -2.39
CA GLY A 64 -18.17 26.16 -3.24
C GLY A 64 -16.99 25.31 -2.75
N LEU A 65 -17.18 24.48 -1.74
CA LEU A 65 -16.15 23.59 -1.17
C LEU A 65 -14.85 24.35 -0.83
N ASP A 66 -13.70 23.74 -1.07
CA ASP A 66 -12.36 24.33 -0.87
C ASP A 66 -12.10 25.51 -1.82
N ALA A 67 -12.43 25.37 -3.10
CA ALA A 67 -12.25 26.43 -4.09
C ALA A 67 -13.01 27.72 -3.71
N GLY A 68 -14.27 27.56 -3.28
CA GLY A 68 -15.07 28.68 -2.79
C GLY A 68 -14.54 29.30 -1.50
N ALA A 69 -13.96 28.48 -0.62
CA ALA A 69 -13.34 28.95 0.62
C ALA A 69 -12.02 29.69 0.35
N TYR A 70 -11.18 29.18 -0.55
CA TYR A 70 -9.96 29.88 -0.97
C TYR A 70 -10.28 31.24 -1.59
N ARG A 71 -11.23 31.28 -2.54
CA ARG A 71 -11.69 32.52 -3.12
C ARG A 71 -12.15 33.53 -2.05
N ALA A 72 -13.01 33.11 -1.13
CA ALA A 72 -13.49 33.99 -0.07
C ALA A 72 -12.35 34.44 0.86
N GLY A 73 -11.38 33.61 1.15
CA GLY A 73 -10.19 33.97 1.93
C GLY A 73 -9.32 35.02 1.22
N LEU A 74 -9.11 34.86 -0.08
CA LEU A 74 -8.38 35.81 -0.92
C LEU A 74 -9.09 37.18 -0.99
N GLU A 75 -10.42 37.17 -1.20
CA GLU A 75 -11.26 38.38 -1.20
C GLU A 75 -11.24 39.07 0.19
N HIS A 76 -11.28 38.29 1.28
CA HIS A 76 -11.22 38.82 2.66
C HIS A 76 -9.88 39.46 2.97
N LEU A 77 -8.77 38.84 2.59
CA LEU A 77 -7.42 39.41 2.72
C LEU A 77 -7.27 40.70 1.91
N GLY A 78 -7.99 40.79 0.79
CA GLY A 78 -7.90 41.89 -0.18
C GLY A 78 -6.78 41.72 -1.19
N TRP A 79 -7.14 41.82 -2.47
CA TRP A 79 -6.23 41.56 -3.58
C TRP A 79 -4.94 42.39 -3.57
N GLU A 80 -5.01 43.63 -3.11
CA GLU A 80 -3.85 44.52 -3.02
C GLU A 80 -2.88 44.06 -1.91
N ARG A 81 -3.40 43.56 -0.78
CA ARG A 81 -2.61 43.07 0.34
C ARG A 81 -1.85 41.77 0.00
N LEU A 82 -2.33 41.01 -0.99
CA LEU A 82 -1.63 39.78 -1.42
C LEU A 82 -0.20 40.10 -1.91
N ALA A 83 0.06 41.28 -2.42
CA ALA A 83 1.39 41.74 -2.84
C ALA A 83 2.39 41.89 -1.67
N ASP A 84 1.91 41.95 -0.42
CA ASP A 84 2.77 42.03 0.75
C ASP A 84 3.42 40.70 1.08
N PHE A 85 2.81 39.59 0.68
CA PHE A 85 3.36 38.26 0.90
C PHE A 85 4.43 37.88 -0.14
N ASP A 86 5.48 37.25 0.31
CA ASP A 86 6.43 36.57 -0.60
C ASP A 86 5.84 35.27 -1.10
N GLU A 87 5.04 34.61 -0.27
CA GLU A 87 4.35 33.34 -0.56
C GLU A 87 3.03 33.27 0.23
N LEU A 88 1.96 32.85 -0.44
CA LEU A 88 0.67 32.56 0.19
C LEU A 88 0.33 31.11 -0.03
N ILE A 89 0.08 30.36 1.04
CA ILE A 89 -0.31 28.97 1.00
C ILE A 89 -1.82 28.84 1.11
N LEU A 90 -2.43 28.20 0.13
CA LEU A 90 -3.81 27.76 0.16
C LEU A 90 -3.82 26.28 0.58
N THR A 91 -4.45 25.97 1.70
CA THR A 91 -4.47 24.62 2.25
C THR A 91 -5.78 24.32 2.98
N ASN A 92 -6.03 23.06 3.31
CA ASN A 92 -7.30 22.65 3.90
C ASN A 92 -7.15 21.53 4.93
N HIS A 93 -8.25 21.21 5.61
CA HIS A 93 -8.36 20.23 6.70
C HIS A 93 -8.36 18.76 6.24
N THR A 94 -8.10 18.44 4.98
CA THR A 94 -8.26 17.08 4.44
C THR A 94 -7.05 16.19 4.66
N TYR A 95 -6.15 16.55 5.57
CA TYR A 95 -4.96 15.77 5.92
C TYR A 95 -4.63 15.87 7.42
N TYR A 96 -3.90 14.90 7.93
CA TYR A 96 -3.22 14.96 9.22
C TYR A 96 -1.81 15.51 9.03
N ALA A 97 -1.37 16.37 9.94
CA ALA A 97 -0.04 16.98 9.95
C ALA A 97 0.30 17.58 11.33
N PRO A 98 1.60 17.75 11.68
CA PRO A 98 2.75 17.33 10.89
C PRO A 98 3.20 15.91 11.21
N LEU A 99 3.40 15.06 10.21
CA LEU A 99 4.02 13.73 10.39
C LEU A 99 5.55 13.81 10.21
N ARG A 100 6.03 14.88 9.61
CA ARG A 100 7.44 15.24 9.47
C ARG A 100 7.60 16.76 9.67
N PRO A 101 8.76 17.25 10.07
CA PRO A 101 8.98 18.69 10.27
C PRO A 101 8.70 19.51 8.99
N TRP A 102 7.88 20.55 9.08
CA TRP A 102 7.59 21.46 7.96
C TRP A 102 8.84 22.14 7.42
N GLY A 103 9.82 22.43 8.29
CA GLY A 103 11.03 23.15 7.93
C GLY A 103 11.80 22.53 6.77
N GLU A 104 11.80 21.21 6.65
CA GLU A 104 12.53 20.52 5.58
C GLU A 104 11.94 20.81 4.19
N VAL A 105 10.64 20.61 4.04
CA VAL A 105 9.95 20.84 2.76
C VAL A 105 9.90 22.33 2.41
N LEU A 106 9.64 23.18 3.40
CA LEU A 106 9.57 24.63 3.19
C LEU A 106 10.93 25.24 2.83
N THR A 107 12.03 24.76 3.45
CA THR A 107 13.39 25.17 3.10
C THR A 107 13.77 24.68 1.69
N ARG A 108 13.43 23.43 1.37
CA ARG A 108 13.66 22.91 0.01
C ARG A 108 12.91 23.74 -1.02
N ALA A 109 11.64 24.05 -0.79
CA ALA A 109 10.84 24.88 -1.68
C ALA A 109 11.38 26.30 -1.81
N ALA A 110 11.86 26.90 -0.73
CA ALA A 110 12.46 28.24 -0.78
C ALA A 110 13.70 28.32 -1.69
N ASN A 111 14.41 27.22 -1.89
CA ASN A 111 15.59 27.12 -2.75
C ASN A 111 15.28 26.82 -4.24
N TRP A 112 14.01 26.64 -4.60
CA TRP A 112 13.64 26.43 -6.00
C TRP A 112 13.60 27.74 -6.77
N GLY A 113 14.60 28.28 -7.19
CA GLY A 113 14.74 29.41 -8.10
C GLY A 113 13.48 30.26 -8.34
N ASP A 114 13.33 30.77 -9.57
CA ASP A 114 12.20 31.61 -9.98
C ASP A 114 10.98 30.75 -10.42
N ILE A 115 10.28 30.18 -9.44
CA ILE A 115 8.99 29.53 -9.65
C ILE A 115 7.86 30.45 -9.19
N SER A 116 6.70 30.33 -9.82
CA SER A 116 5.51 31.14 -9.49
C SER A 116 4.60 30.48 -8.48
N PHE A 117 4.57 29.16 -8.44
CA PHE A 117 3.79 28.39 -7.46
C PHE A 117 4.31 26.97 -7.30
N TRP A 118 3.89 26.29 -6.23
CA TRP A 118 4.23 24.90 -5.99
C TRP A 118 3.19 24.18 -5.17
N GLY A 119 3.18 22.84 -5.26
CA GLY A 119 2.31 21.97 -4.49
C GLY A 119 3.06 20.98 -3.64
N MET A 120 2.39 20.40 -2.63
CA MET A 120 2.93 19.32 -1.84
C MET A 120 3.00 18.03 -2.65
N THR A 121 1.88 17.64 -3.23
CA THR A 121 1.72 16.46 -4.07
C THR A 121 0.97 16.84 -5.34
N GLU A 122 0.99 15.95 -6.31
CA GLU A 122 0.30 16.08 -7.58
C GLU A 122 -0.41 14.78 -7.94
N HIS A 123 -1.33 14.87 -8.88
CA HIS A 123 -1.99 13.73 -9.52
C HIS A 123 -1.40 13.54 -10.91
N ALA A 124 -1.07 12.30 -11.29
CA ALA A 124 -0.65 11.99 -12.66
C ALA A 124 -1.77 12.20 -13.67
N THR A 125 -1.42 12.22 -14.96
CA THR A 125 -2.41 12.17 -16.03
C THR A 125 -3.18 10.85 -15.96
N MET A 126 -4.52 10.91 -15.89
CA MET A 126 -5.38 9.73 -15.84
C MET A 126 -6.20 9.58 -17.13
N ARG A 127 -6.21 8.39 -17.69
CA ARG A 127 -6.97 8.02 -18.90
C ARG A 127 -7.75 6.71 -18.67
N PRO A 128 -9.07 6.69 -18.87
CA PRO A 128 -9.96 7.82 -19.18
C PRO A 128 -10.13 8.77 -17.99
N HIS A 129 -10.61 9.98 -18.25
CA HIS A 129 -11.00 10.92 -17.19
C HIS A 129 -12.10 10.28 -16.30
N PRO A 130 -11.97 10.30 -14.95
CA PRO A 130 -12.88 9.58 -14.05
C PRO A 130 -14.35 10.03 -14.14
N PHE A 131 -14.59 11.25 -14.63
CA PHE A 131 -15.93 11.80 -14.78
C PHE A 131 -16.37 12.01 -16.24
N LEU A 132 -15.44 11.90 -17.21
CA LEU A 132 -15.67 12.19 -18.63
C LEU A 132 -14.97 11.12 -19.47
N ALA A 133 -15.68 10.06 -19.82
CA ALA A 133 -15.14 8.83 -20.44
C ALA A 133 -14.26 9.02 -21.70
N GLN A 134 -14.32 10.17 -22.38
CA GLN A 134 -13.59 10.44 -23.63
C GLN A 134 -12.44 11.45 -23.48
N ARG A 135 -12.17 11.93 -22.26
CA ARG A 135 -11.15 12.94 -21.98
C ARG A 135 -10.13 12.39 -21.02
N GLU A 136 -8.98 13.04 -20.92
CA GLU A 136 -7.98 12.79 -19.89
C GLU A 136 -8.14 13.79 -18.74
N LEU A 137 -7.82 13.35 -17.53
CA LEU A 137 -7.56 14.22 -16.41
C LEU A 137 -6.07 14.62 -16.51
N PRO A 138 -5.73 15.91 -16.71
CA PRO A 138 -4.35 16.31 -16.86
C PRO A 138 -3.57 16.18 -15.56
N ARG A 139 -2.24 16.04 -15.65
CA ARG A 139 -1.34 16.15 -14.50
C ARG A 139 -1.51 17.51 -13.84
N HIS A 140 -1.67 17.54 -12.51
CA HIS A 140 -1.93 18.77 -11.77
C HIS A 140 -1.54 18.67 -10.30
N LEU A 141 -1.26 19.83 -9.69
CA LEU A 141 -1.08 19.94 -8.24
C LEU A 141 -2.41 19.72 -7.52
N GLN A 142 -2.38 19.02 -6.40
CA GLN A 142 -3.57 18.75 -5.61
C GLN A 142 -3.92 19.94 -4.71
N SER A 143 -5.20 20.33 -4.69
CA SER A 143 -5.73 21.56 -4.06
C SER A 143 -5.54 21.64 -2.55
N HIS A 144 -5.21 20.53 -1.88
CA HIS A 144 -5.01 20.53 -0.44
C HIS A 144 -3.74 21.28 0.02
N TRP A 145 -2.81 21.57 -0.91
CA TRP A 145 -1.65 22.41 -0.66
C TRP A 145 -1.14 23.03 -1.95
N ILE A 146 -1.41 24.32 -2.11
CA ILE A 146 -0.89 25.14 -3.21
C ILE A 146 -0.24 26.38 -2.59
N ALA A 147 1.05 26.54 -2.78
CA ALA A 147 1.79 27.73 -2.36
C ALA A 147 2.05 28.62 -3.58
N VAL A 148 1.53 29.84 -3.53
CA VAL A 148 1.59 30.82 -4.60
C VAL A 148 2.57 31.90 -4.21
N ARG A 149 3.57 32.18 -5.07
CA ARG A 149 4.58 33.21 -4.83
C ARG A 149 4.17 34.56 -5.37
N ARG A 150 4.83 35.59 -4.85
CA ARG A 150 4.56 37.01 -5.20
C ARG A 150 4.38 37.24 -6.70
N ARG A 151 5.22 36.64 -7.54
CA ARG A 151 5.12 36.77 -9.00
C ARG A 151 3.74 36.45 -9.55
N LEU A 152 3.11 35.40 -9.07
CA LEU A 152 1.75 35.02 -9.46
C LEU A 152 0.69 35.80 -8.65
N LEU A 153 0.92 36.04 -7.35
CA LEU A 153 0.00 36.80 -6.50
C LEU A 153 -0.28 38.21 -7.02
N THR A 154 0.71 38.82 -7.69
CA THR A 154 0.61 40.17 -8.26
C THR A 154 0.19 40.19 -9.73
N ASP A 155 0.06 39.03 -10.37
CA ASP A 155 -0.41 38.93 -11.73
C ASP A 155 -1.94 39.14 -11.77
N PRO A 156 -2.46 40.06 -12.63
CA PRO A 156 -3.91 40.27 -12.79
C PRO A 156 -4.66 38.96 -13.12
N ALA A 157 -4.03 38.05 -13.85
CA ALA A 157 -4.65 36.76 -14.20
C ALA A 157 -4.96 35.90 -12.97
N PHE A 158 -4.23 36.06 -11.84
CA PHE A 158 -4.53 35.36 -10.60
C PHE A 158 -5.87 35.78 -10.02
N ARG A 159 -6.12 37.08 -9.97
CA ARG A 159 -7.42 37.62 -9.53
C ARG A 159 -8.53 37.21 -10.49
N GLU A 160 -8.33 37.37 -11.79
CA GLU A 160 -9.30 37.01 -12.82
C GLU A 160 -9.69 35.52 -12.76
N TYR A 161 -8.74 34.64 -12.53
CA TYR A 161 -8.98 33.19 -12.36
C TYR A 161 -10.01 32.91 -11.26
N TRP A 162 -9.86 33.55 -10.10
CA TRP A 162 -10.74 33.35 -8.97
C TRP A 162 -12.11 34.03 -9.17
N GLU A 163 -12.13 35.25 -9.72
CA GLU A 163 -13.37 36.00 -9.96
C GLU A 163 -14.24 35.36 -11.06
N GLN A 164 -13.63 34.79 -12.08
CA GLN A 164 -14.33 34.16 -13.21
C GLN A 164 -14.60 32.67 -13.01
N MET A 165 -14.20 32.09 -11.89
CA MET A 165 -14.42 30.66 -11.62
C MET A 165 -15.93 30.36 -11.62
N PRO A 166 -16.40 29.34 -12.36
CA PRO A 166 -17.78 28.91 -12.34
C PRO A 166 -18.20 28.47 -10.93
N PRO A 167 -19.49 28.53 -10.60
CA PRO A 167 -20.01 28.02 -9.33
C PRO A 167 -19.62 26.56 -9.11
N VAL A 168 -18.97 26.27 -7.97
CA VAL A 168 -18.61 24.91 -7.54
C VAL A 168 -19.73 24.41 -6.63
N THR A 169 -20.50 23.44 -7.10
CA THR A 169 -21.67 22.88 -6.39
C THR A 169 -21.48 21.42 -6.00
N SER A 170 -20.48 20.76 -6.56
CA SER A 170 -20.19 19.35 -6.32
C SER A 170 -18.68 19.09 -6.23
N TYR A 171 -18.31 17.92 -5.68
CA TYR A 171 -16.94 17.43 -5.69
C TYR A 171 -16.34 17.36 -7.11
N ARG A 172 -17.15 16.92 -8.08
CA ARG A 172 -16.78 16.92 -9.49
C ARG A 172 -16.43 18.31 -10.01
N ASP A 173 -17.25 19.32 -9.65
CA ASP A 173 -17.01 20.70 -10.07
C ASP A 173 -15.71 21.25 -9.49
N SER A 174 -15.40 20.94 -8.21
CA SER A 174 -14.15 21.36 -7.58
C SER A 174 -12.94 20.79 -8.32
N ILE A 175 -12.96 19.51 -8.70
CA ILE A 175 -11.90 18.93 -9.52
C ILE A 175 -11.84 19.60 -10.90
N GLN A 176 -12.96 19.72 -11.58
CA GLN A 176 -13.02 20.19 -12.96
C GLN A 176 -12.69 21.67 -13.11
N TRP A 177 -13.20 22.52 -12.21
CA TRP A 177 -13.10 23.99 -12.34
C TRP A 177 -11.93 24.59 -11.57
N HIS A 178 -11.37 23.84 -10.61
CA HIS A 178 -10.24 24.32 -9.80
C HIS A 178 -9.05 23.37 -9.81
N GLU A 179 -9.13 22.20 -9.17
CA GLU A 179 -7.96 21.38 -8.89
C GLU A 179 -7.20 20.99 -10.15
N SER A 180 -7.86 20.37 -11.12
CA SER A 180 -7.22 19.94 -12.37
C SER A 180 -6.90 21.08 -13.34
N ARG A 181 -7.53 22.25 -13.16
CA ARG A 181 -7.37 23.39 -14.04
C ARG A 181 -6.26 24.34 -13.60
N PHE A 182 -6.07 24.56 -12.30
CA PHE A 182 -5.17 25.58 -11.76
C PHE A 182 -3.76 25.49 -12.36
N THR A 183 -3.16 24.32 -12.29
CA THR A 183 -1.78 24.10 -12.76
C THR A 183 -1.63 24.41 -14.25
N GLY A 184 -2.49 23.82 -15.09
CA GLY A 184 -2.45 24.01 -16.54
C GLY A 184 -2.71 25.45 -16.94
N TYR A 185 -3.71 26.09 -16.34
CA TYR A 185 -4.08 27.47 -16.64
C TYR A 185 -2.92 28.46 -16.44
N PHE A 186 -2.25 28.39 -15.29
CA PHE A 186 -1.13 29.30 -15.03
C PHE A 186 0.17 28.90 -15.78
N ALA A 187 0.37 27.61 -16.05
CA ALA A 187 1.47 27.17 -16.89
C ALA A 187 1.35 27.68 -18.34
N GLU A 188 0.15 27.69 -18.91
CA GLU A 188 -0.15 28.25 -20.25
C GLU A 188 0.11 29.77 -20.31
N LEU A 189 -0.04 30.48 -19.20
CA LEU A 189 0.30 31.90 -19.07
C LEU A 189 1.82 32.13 -18.81
N GLY A 190 2.63 31.09 -18.82
CA GLY A 190 4.08 31.20 -18.66
C GLY A 190 4.57 31.20 -17.22
N HIS A 191 3.73 30.84 -16.26
CA HIS A 191 4.12 30.65 -14.87
C HIS A 191 4.77 29.28 -14.65
N THR A 192 5.94 29.26 -14.04
CA THR A 192 6.68 28.04 -13.71
C THR A 192 6.21 27.48 -12.35
N TRP A 193 6.18 26.17 -12.25
CA TRP A 193 5.74 25.48 -11.03
C TRP A 193 6.64 24.29 -10.67
N GLN A 194 6.52 23.84 -9.42
CA GLN A 194 7.22 22.68 -8.90
C GLN A 194 6.30 21.89 -7.95
N VAL A 195 6.68 20.66 -7.65
CA VAL A 195 6.02 19.82 -6.66
C VAL A 195 7.04 19.24 -5.68
N ALA A 196 6.69 19.21 -4.40
CA ALA A 196 7.61 18.73 -3.38
C ALA A 196 7.83 17.21 -3.47
N PHE A 197 6.79 16.46 -3.79
CA PHE A 197 6.81 15.01 -3.97
C PHE A 197 6.24 14.65 -5.34
N PRO A 198 7.10 14.62 -6.38
CA PRO A 198 6.67 14.37 -7.76
C PRO A 198 6.12 12.97 -7.95
N VAL A 199 5.00 12.85 -8.67
CA VAL A 199 4.33 11.58 -8.93
C VAL A 199 5.22 10.56 -9.65
N ASP A 200 6.17 11.01 -10.44
CA ASP A 200 7.10 10.14 -11.17
C ASP A 200 8.03 9.29 -10.27
N ARG A 201 8.05 9.58 -8.96
CA ARG A 201 8.78 8.77 -7.98
C ARG A 201 7.96 7.60 -7.43
N TYR A 202 6.69 7.57 -7.72
CA TYR A 202 5.74 6.61 -7.18
C TYR A 202 5.13 5.77 -8.29
N ARG A 203 4.53 4.65 -7.94
CA ARG A 203 3.95 3.72 -8.90
C ARG A 203 2.51 4.06 -9.27
N SER A 204 1.83 4.77 -8.40
CA SER A 204 0.42 5.12 -8.57
C SER A 204 0.21 6.49 -9.18
N GLU A 205 -0.99 6.72 -9.72
CA GLU A 205 -1.40 8.00 -10.28
C GLU A 205 -1.72 9.04 -9.19
N ASN A 206 -2.03 8.59 -7.96
CA ASN A 206 -2.39 9.43 -6.82
C ASN A 206 -1.67 8.97 -5.54
N PRO A 207 -0.36 9.19 -5.41
CA PRO A 207 0.42 8.71 -4.27
C PRO A 207 -0.07 9.21 -2.91
N ALA A 208 -0.70 10.39 -2.88
CA ALA A 208 -1.24 10.95 -1.64
C ALA A 208 -2.33 10.08 -0.99
N ILE A 209 -3.01 9.23 -1.76
CA ILE A 209 -4.00 8.27 -1.28
C ILE A 209 -3.47 6.84 -1.39
N GLU A 210 -2.83 6.50 -2.49
CA GLU A 210 -2.54 5.13 -2.87
C GLU A 210 -1.17 4.64 -2.38
N GLU A 211 -0.22 5.55 -2.13
CA GLU A 211 1.13 5.23 -1.65
C GLU A 211 1.57 6.14 -0.49
N ALA A 212 0.66 6.52 0.39
CA ALA A 212 0.96 7.42 1.49
C ALA A 212 2.13 6.96 2.40
N PRO A 213 2.35 5.66 2.70
CA PRO A 213 3.53 5.22 3.43
C PRO A 213 4.85 5.56 2.73
N ALA A 214 4.91 5.45 1.41
CA ALA A 214 6.10 5.82 0.64
C ALA A 214 6.34 7.34 0.67
N LEU A 215 5.28 8.14 0.55
CA LEU A 215 5.37 9.60 0.73
C LEU A 215 5.91 10.00 2.11
N LEU A 216 5.44 9.34 3.18
CA LEU A 216 5.92 9.59 4.55
C LEU A 216 7.39 9.19 4.72
N ALA A 217 7.82 8.09 4.11
CA ALA A 217 9.21 7.66 4.09
C ALA A 217 10.11 8.68 3.38
N ASP A 218 9.61 9.31 2.29
CA ASP A 218 10.30 10.38 1.56
C ASP A 218 10.29 11.73 2.29
N GLY A 219 9.66 11.81 3.47
CA GLY A 219 9.64 13.02 4.29
C GLY A 219 8.43 13.93 4.07
N CYS A 220 7.34 13.43 3.46
CA CYS A 220 6.09 14.19 3.34
C CYS A 220 5.50 14.49 4.73
N PRO A 221 5.20 15.77 5.04
CA PRO A 221 4.72 16.13 6.36
C PRO A 221 3.23 15.87 6.59
N LEU A 222 2.51 15.43 5.56
CA LEU A 222 1.07 15.25 5.62
C LEU A 222 0.62 13.85 5.18
N LEU A 223 -0.46 13.37 5.80
CA LEU A 223 -1.19 12.16 5.43
C LEU A 223 -2.63 12.52 5.08
N LYS A 224 -3.06 12.21 3.85
CA LYS A 224 -4.45 12.46 3.42
C LYS A 224 -5.43 11.61 4.24
N ARG A 225 -6.38 12.27 4.91
CA ARG A 225 -7.41 11.61 5.72
C ARG A 225 -8.21 10.58 4.91
N ARG A 226 -8.50 10.93 3.65
CA ARG A 226 -9.29 10.08 2.74
C ARG A 226 -8.65 8.72 2.48
N ALA A 227 -7.33 8.60 2.60
CA ALA A 227 -6.65 7.31 2.49
C ALA A 227 -7.13 6.28 3.53
N LEU A 228 -7.69 6.70 4.67
CA LEU A 228 -8.24 5.83 5.71
C LEU A 228 -9.70 5.43 5.49
N PHE A 229 -10.48 6.22 4.74
CA PHE A 229 -11.93 6.02 4.58
C PHE A 229 -12.45 6.22 3.15
N HIS A 230 -11.60 6.04 2.15
CA HIS A 230 -12.04 6.06 0.75
C HIS A 230 -12.99 4.89 0.49
N ASP A 231 -13.67 4.96 -0.67
CA ASP A 231 -14.50 3.85 -1.15
C ASP A 231 -13.74 2.51 -1.04
N PRO A 232 -14.28 1.50 -0.32
CA PRO A 232 -13.61 0.22 -0.12
C PRO A 232 -13.22 -0.49 -1.43
N LEU A 233 -14.01 -0.37 -2.49
CA LEU A 233 -13.66 -0.95 -3.79
C LEU A 233 -12.45 -0.27 -4.43
N HIS A 234 -12.30 1.04 -4.21
CA HIS A 234 -11.10 1.75 -4.65
C HIS A 234 -9.88 1.30 -3.86
N GLN A 235 -9.99 1.23 -2.54
CA GLN A 235 -8.92 0.77 -1.66
C GLN A 235 -8.47 -0.65 -2.03
N ASP A 236 -9.41 -1.58 -2.24
CA ASP A 236 -9.13 -2.93 -2.69
C ASP A 236 -8.35 -2.96 -4.01
N ARG A 237 -8.80 -2.20 -4.99
CA ARG A 237 -8.17 -2.16 -6.32
C ARG A 237 -6.76 -1.58 -6.29
N GLN A 238 -6.49 -0.67 -5.39
CA GLN A 238 -5.19 0.00 -5.26
C GLN A 238 -4.32 -0.60 -4.15
N ALA A 239 -4.81 -1.64 -3.48
CA ALA A 239 -4.13 -2.27 -2.34
C ALA A 239 -3.75 -1.28 -1.23
N VAL A 240 -4.62 -0.34 -0.94
CA VAL A 240 -4.45 0.61 0.17
C VAL A 240 -4.99 -0.03 1.44
N VAL A 241 -4.14 -0.21 2.42
CA VAL A 241 -4.45 -0.85 3.70
C VAL A 241 -4.45 0.20 4.80
N GLY A 242 -5.62 0.49 5.37
CA GLY A 242 -5.80 1.56 6.36
C GLY A 242 -4.98 1.35 7.63
N GLY A 243 -4.81 0.11 8.10
CA GLY A 243 -3.96 -0.21 9.25
C GLY A 243 -2.48 0.12 9.00
N GLU A 244 -1.94 -0.21 7.83
CA GLU A 244 -0.57 0.17 7.47
C GLU A 244 -0.35 1.69 7.44
N LEU A 245 -1.37 2.46 7.06
CA LEU A 245 -1.31 3.92 7.09
C LEU A 245 -1.28 4.45 8.52
N LEU A 246 -2.07 3.86 9.40
CA LEU A 246 -2.08 4.21 10.81
C LEU A 246 -0.74 3.88 11.47
N GLU A 247 -0.21 2.67 11.24
CA GLU A 247 1.11 2.26 11.72
C GLU A 247 2.22 3.19 11.21
N ALA A 248 2.20 3.56 9.93
CA ALA A 248 3.16 4.49 9.35
C ALA A 248 3.09 5.88 9.99
N ALA A 249 1.89 6.37 10.31
CA ALA A 249 1.71 7.65 10.99
C ALA A 249 2.26 7.60 12.44
N VAL A 250 1.96 6.53 13.18
CA VAL A 250 2.48 6.32 14.54
C VAL A 250 4.00 6.18 14.54
N ALA A 251 4.56 5.41 13.61
CA ALA A 251 6.01 5.28 13.43
C ALA A 251 6.70 6.61 13.09
N ALA A 252 5.99 7.52 12.42
CA ALA A 252 6.44 8.89 12.18
C ALA A 252 6.33 9.80 13.40
N GLY A 253 5.77 9.31 14.52
CA GLY A 253 5.59 10.07 15.78
C GLY A 253 4.28 10.85 15.85
N TYR A 254 3.34 10.63 14.95
CA TYR A 254 2.03 11.28 15.01
C TYR A 254 1.12 10.55 16.01
N SER A 255 0.28 11.30 16.73
CA SER A 255 -0.63 10.70 17.71
C SER A 255 -1.75 9.90 17.01
N GLU A 256 -1.85 8.64 17.37
CA GLU A 256 -2.94 7.76 16.94
C GLU A 256 -4.31 8.31 17.35
N ASP A 257 -4.40 8.85 18.58
CA ASP A 257 -5.65 9.40 19.11
C ASP A 257 -6.20 10.54 18.25
N LEU A 258 -5.33 11.37 17.66
CA LEU A 258 -5.76 12.45 16.76
C LEU A 258 -6.40 11.91 15.48
N ILE A 259 -5.93 10.77 14.99
CA ILE A 259 -6.50 10.10 13.82
C ILE A 259 -7.80 9.40 14.19
N LEU A 260 -7.77 8.56 15.23
CA LEU A 260 -8.92 7.74 15.62
C LEU A 260 -10.10 8.60 16.07
N SER A 261 -9.86 9.65 16.88
CA SER A 261 -10.91 10.56 17.31
C SER A 261 -11.59 11.30 16.16
N ASP A 262 -10.89 11.50 15.04
CA ASP A 262 -11.47 12.10 13.85
C ASP A 262 -12.23 11.09 12.99
N VAL A 263 -11.61 9.97 12.62
CA VAL A 263 -12.21 9.01 11.68
C VAL A 263 -13.47 8.35 12.23
N VAL A 264 -13.54 8.11 13.54
CA VAL A 264 -14.73 7.57 14.21
C VAL A 264 -15.96 8.47 14.04
N HIS A 265 -15.76 9.78 13.93
CA HIS A 265 -16.85 10.75 13.79
C HIS A 265 -17.14 11.15 12.34
N THR A 266 -16.16 11.03 11.45
CA THR A 266 -16.25 11.59 10.08
C THR A 266 -16.36 10.53 9.00
N ALA A 267 -15.97 9.29 9.27
CA ALA A 267 -16.05 8.19 8.33
C ALA A 267 -17.24 7.26 8.65
N ALA A 268 -17.80 6.64 7.63
CA ALA A 268 -18.78 5.60 7.83
C ALA A 268 -18.15 4.38 8.50
N ALA A 269 -18.78 3.83 9.53
CA ALA A 269 -18.27 2.67 10.26
C ALA A 269 -17.96 1.48 9.33
N ARG A 270 -18.78 1.27 8.30
CA ARG A 270 -18.55 0.25 7.27
C ARG A 270 -17.22 0.44 6.55
N ASP A 271 -16.91 1.67 6.14
CA ASP A 271 -15.70 1.95 5.37
C ASP A 271 -14.45 1.76 6.25
N LEU A 272 -14.53 2.16 7.52
CA LEU A 272 -13.45 1.93 8.49
C LEU A 272 -13.24 0.45 8.76
N ILE A 273 -14.30 -0.32 8.99
CA ILE A 273 -14.20 -1.77 9.24
C ILE A 273 -13.56 -2.46 8.04
N VAL A 274 -13.99 -2.15 6.82
CA VAL A 274 -13.43 -2.76 5.61
C VAL A 274 -11.96 -2.36 5.43
N ASN A 275 -11.65 -1.07 5.51
CA ASN A 275 -10.29 -0.58 5.25
C ASN A 275 -9.29 -0.95 6.33
N ALA A 276 -9.69 -0.92 7.61
CA ALA A 276 -8.85 -1.35 8.73
C ALA A 276 -8.82 -2.87 8.86
N GLY A 277 -9.97 -3.54 8.66
CA GLY A 277 -10.09 -4.97 8.74
C GLY A 277 -9.35 -5.71 7.64
N LEU A 278 -9.09 -5.09 6.47
CA LEU A 278 -8.20 -5.67 5.46
C LEU A 278 -6.81 -5.97 6.03
N THR A 279 -6.31 -5.15 6.93
CA THR A 279 -5.04 -5.42 7.62
C THR A 279 -5.14 -6.69 8.47
N GLU A 280 -6.21 -6.86 9.23
CA GLU A 280 -6.40 -8.07 10.05
C GLU A 280 -6.70 -9.31 9.21
N VAL A 281 -7.42 -9.21 8.11
CA VAL A 281 -7.73 -10.34 7.22
C VAL A 281 -6.51 -10.74 6.38
N VAL A 282 -5.77 -9.77 5.85
CA VAL A 282 -4.58 -10.02 5.01
C VAL A 282 -3.35 -10.34 5.86
N THR A 283 -3.23 -9.70 7.00
CA THR A 283 -2.20 -10.00 7.99
C THR A 283 -2.63 -11.01 9.04
N GLY A 284 -3.78 -11.62 8.94
CA GLY A 284 -4.48 -12.52 9.92
C GLY A 284 -3.60 -13.35 10.83
N CYS A 285 -2.36 -13.02 10.80
CA CYS A 285 -1.23 -13.45 11.54
C CYS A 285 -0.56 -12.18 12.08
N VAL A 286 -1.06 -11.62 13.15
CA VAL A 286 -0.32 -10.60 13.90
C VAL A 286 1.00 -11.25 14.34
N PRO A 287 2.16 -10.76 13.88
CA PRO A 287 3.43 -11.27 14.37
C PRO A 287 3.42 -11.14 15.90
N GLY A 288 3.35 -12.25 16.61
CA GLY A 288 3.27 -12.28 18.08
C GLY A 288 1.92 -12.71 18.67
N ALA A 289 0.80 -12.67 17.96
CA ALA A 289 -0.45 -13.29 18.45
C ALA A 289 -0.38 -14.83 18.44
N ALA A 290 0.47 -15.40 17.62
CA ALA A 290 0.83 -16.82 17.64
C ALA A 290 1.72 -17.22 18.83
N GLY A 291 2.09 -16.27 19.70
CA GLY A 291 2.78 -16.54 20.97
C GLY A 291 1.88 -17.07 22.09
N THR A 292 0.60 -17.19 21.87
CA THR A 292 -0.19 -18.06 22.72
C THR A 292 0.14 -19.47 22.27
N ASP A 293 0.88 -20.19 23.12
CA ASP A 293 1.03 -21.61 23.12
C ASP A 293 -0.34 -22.27 22.90
N VAL A 294 -0.76 -22.37 21.65
CA VAL A 294 -1.67 -23.43 21.30
C VAL A 294 -0.83 -24.65 21.57
N GLU A 295 -1.10 -25.35 22.68
CA GLU A 295 -0.60 -26.70 22.89
C GLU A 295 -1.04 -27.48 21.66
N VAL A 296 -0.17 -27.50 20.67
CA VAL A 296 -0.29 -28.41 19.54
C VAL A 296 -0.07 -29.75 20.19
N SER A 297 -1.16 -30.42 20.50
CA SER A 297 -1.12 -31.79 20.97
C SER A 297 -0.24 -32.55 20.01
N SER A 298 0.96 -32.93 20.46
CA SER A 298 1.94 -33.60 19.59
C SER A 298 1.24 -34.86 19.05
N PRO A 299 0.91 -34.92 17.76
CA PRO A 299 0.42 -36.17 17.20
C PRO A 299 1.51 -37.19 17.42
N GLU A 300 1.12 -38.39 17.83
CA GLU A 300 2.04 -39.52 18.07
C GLU A 300 2.93 -39.79 16.84
N ARG A 301 2.55 -39.28 15.68
CA ARG A 301 3.25 -39.38 14.41
C ARG A 301 3.20 -38.04 13.68
N ARG A 302 4.35 -37.40 13.49
CA ARG A 302 4.47 -36.21 12.65
C ARG A 302 4.62 -36.64 11.20
N PRO A 303 3.78 -36.13 10.26
CA PRO A 303 3.89 -36.49 8.85
C PRO A 303 5.27 -36.09 8.30
N SER A 304 5.86 -36.96 7.50
CA SER A 304 7.00 -36.62 6.66
C SER A 304 6.58 -35.62 5.61
N GLY A 305 7.52 -34.83 5.11
CA GLY A 305 7.19 -33.87 4.07
C GLY A 305 8.38 -33.20 3.43
N CYS A 306 8.10 -32.46 2.38
CA CYS A 306 9.10 -31.64 1.73
C CYS A 306 8.54 -30.25 1.42
N VAL A 307 9.43 -29.29 1.29
CA VAL A 307 9.14 -27.93 0.79
C VAL A 307 9.69 -27.80 -0.60
N VAL A 308 8.84 -27.43 -1.55
CA VAL A 308 9.24 -27.10 -2.92
C VAL A 308 9.22 -25.60 -3.11
N VAL A 309 10.37 -25.02 -3.37
CA VAL A 309 10.51 -23.59 -3.66
C VAL A 309 10.86 -23.42 -5.12
N HIS A 310 9.96 -22.88 -5.91
CA HIS A 310 10.25 -22.51 -7.29
C HIS A 310 10.77 -21.09 -7.37
N VAL A 311 11.97 -20.91 -7.91
CA VAL A 311 12.63 -19.63 -8.16
C VAL A 311 12.58 -19.36 -9.68
N PRO A 312 11.78 -18.43 -10.17
CA PRO A 312 11.76 -18.05 -11.59
C PRO A 312 13.13 -17.55 -12.08
N ALA A 313 13.30 -17.51 -13.41
CA ALA A 313 14.52 -16.99 -14.00
C ALA A 313 14.78 -15.52 -13.63
N GLY A 314 16.05 -15.19 -13.46
CA GLY A 314 16.51 -13.83 -13.27
C GLY A 314 16.86 -13.46 -11.83
N ARG A 315 17.82 -12.55 -11.72
CA ARG A 315 18.34 -12.06 -10.42
C ARG A 315 17.25 -11.38 -9.58
N GLU A 316 16.26 -10.78 -10.22
CA GLU A 316 15.13 -10.11 -9.58
C GLU A 316 14.29 -11.07 -8.72
N ALA A 317 14.21 -12.36 -9.10
CA ALA A 317 13.53 -13.38 -8.29
C ALA A 317 14.27 -13.64 -6.97
N LEU A 318 15.59 -13.64 -6.97
CA LEU A 318 16.41 -13.77 -5.76
C LEU A 318 16.25 -12.57 -4.83
N GLU A 319 16.28 -11.36 -5.41
CA GLU A 319 16.06 -10.12 -4.67
C GLU A 319 14.65 -10.08 -4.06
N ARG A 320 13.67 -10.61 -4.80
CA ARG A 320 12.30 -10.76 -4.31
C ARG A 320 12.20 -11.73 -3.13
N ALA A 321 12.79 -12.91 -3.23
CA ALA A 321 12.80 -13.90 -2.16
C ALA A 321 13.42 -13.32 -0.86
N GLU A 322 14.48 -12.52 -0.99
CA GLU A 322 15.13 -11.84 0.12
C GLU A 322 14.23 -10.75 0.72
N ALA A 323 13.64 -9.92 -0.11
CA ALA A 323 12.72 -8.85 0.32
C ALA A 323 11.48 -9.41 1.05
N ASP A 324 10.97 -10.55 0.62
CA ASP A 324 9.85 -11.26 1.27
C ASP A 324 10.28 -12.00 2.56
N GLY A 325 11.58 -12.04 2.86
CA GLY A 325 12.12 -12.73 4.02
C GLY A 325 11.89 -14.24 3.97
N LEU A 326 11.90 -14.84 2.77
CA LEU A 326 11.57 -16.26 2.55
C LEU A 326 12.44 -17.20 3.38
N ALA A 327 13.73 -16.96 3.45
CA ALA A 327 14.66 -17.75 4.25
C ALA A 327 14.25 -17.80 5.74
N ARG A 328 13.86 -16.67 6.31
CA ARG A 328 13.37 -16.57 7.69
C ARG A 328 12.04 -17.31 7.86
N ARG A 329 11.15 -17.21 6.90
CA ARG A 329 9.85 -17.89 6.91
C ARG A 329 10.00 -19.41 6.81
N LEU A 330 10.90 -19.87 6.00
CA LEU A 330 11.20 -21.31 5.86
C LEU A 330 11.80 -21.93 7.15
N ALA A 331 12.32 -21.13 8.08
CA ALA A 331 12.70 -21.61 9.41
C ALA A 331 11.49 -22.10 10.25
N SER A 332 10.26 -21.77 9.86
CA SER A 332 9.03 -22.28 10.49
C SER A 332 8.70 -23.73 10.08
N VAL A 333 9.29 -24.22 9.02
CA VAL A 333 9.09 -25.59 8.53
C VAL A 333 9.89 -26.57 9.40
N PRO A 334 9.36 -27.76 9.70
CA PRO A 334 10.08 -28.74 10.49
C PRO A 334 11.47 -29.04 9.94
N ALA A 335 12.48 -29.10 10.82
CA ALA A 335 13.88 -29.22 10.42
C ALA A 335 14.18 -30.53 9.66
N HIS A 336 13.39 -31.60 9.90
CA HIS A 336 13.54 -32.87 9.22
C HIS A 336 12.92 -32.90 7.81
N TRP A 337 12.16 -31.85 7.42
CA TRP A 337 11.60 -31.77 6.08
C TRP A 337 12.70 -31.42 5.07
N ARG A 338 12.64 -32.07 3.93
CA ARG A 338 13.56 -31.80 2.82
C ARG A 338 13.18 -30.51 2.10
N VAL A 339 14.16 -29.78 1.60
CA VAL A 339 13.95 -28.58 0.79
C VAL A 339 14.37 -28.86 -0.64
N VAL A 340 13.43 -28.73 -1.54
CA VAL A 340 13.65 -28.85 -3.00
C VAL A 340 13.54 -27.45 -3.59
N VAL A 341 14.57 -27.02 -4.30
CA VAL A 341 14.53 -25.78 -5.06
C VAL A 341 14.47 -26.11 -6.54
N THR A 342 13.46 -25.60 -7.22
CA THR A 342 13.32 -25.72 -8.66
C THR A 342 13.59 -24.38 -9.32
N SER A 343 14.38 -24.35 -10.40
CA SER A 343 14.70 -23.12 -11.14
C SER A 343 15.01 -23.44 -12.59
N PRO A 344 14.60 -22.59 -13.57
CA PRO A 344 15.00 -22.72 -14.96
C PRO A 344 16.48 -22.37 -15.19
N GLU A 345 17.11 -21.65 -14.27
CA GLU A 345 18.52 -21.23 -14.33
C GLU A 345 19.34 -21.91 -13.23
N PRO A 346 20.64 -22.13 -13.45
CA PRO A 346 21.54 -22.61 -12.40
C PRO A 346 21.58 -21.62 -11.24
N LEU A 347 21.44 -22.12 -10.02
CA LEU A 347 21.63 -21.37 -8.79
C LEU A 347 22.89 -21.85 -8.10
N ASP A 348 23.72 -20.94 -7.60
CA ASP A 348 24.89 -21.31 -6.81
C ASP A 348 24.56 -21.50 -5.31
N ALA A 349 25.53 -21.93 -4.54
CA ALA A 349 25.33 -22.17 -3.11
C ALA A 349 24.94 -20.92 -2.33
N ALA A 350 25.41 -19.74 -2.76
CA ALA A 350 25.05 -18.48 -2.11
C ALA A 350 23.60 -18.06 -2.44
N ASP A 351 23.17 -18.28 -3.67
CA ASP A 351 21.78 -18.04 -4.08
C ASP A 351 20.83 -18.97 -3.32
N LEU A 352 21.18 -20.23 -3.18
CA LEU A 352 20.39 -21.20 -2.44
C LEU A 352 20.30 -20.86 -0.94
N GLU A 353 21.42 -20.46 -0.33
CA GLU A 353 21.43 -20.00 1.07
C GLU A 353 20.57 -18.73 1.25
N ARG A 354 20.63 -17.81 0.31
CA ARG A 354 19.80 -16.59 0.30
C ARG A 354 18.31 -16.89 0.27
N VAL A 355 17.88 -17.83 -0.57
CA VAL A 355 16.48 -18.19 -0.74
C VAL A 355 15.95 -19.03 0.42
N THR A 356 16.75 -20.00 0.90
CA THR A 356 16.25 -21.02 1.84
C THR A 356 16.70 -20.80 3.29
N GLY A 357 17.70 -19.96 3.52
CA GLY A 357 18.35 -19.81 4.83
C GLY A 357 19.16 -21.05 5.26
N ARG A 358 19.27 -22.05 4.41
CA ARG A 358 20.03 -23.27 4.65
C ARG A 358 21.23 -23.31 3.71
N ARG A 359 22.40 -23.60 4.27
CA ARG A 359 23.63 -23.68 3.48
C ARG A 359 23.75 -25.07 2.84
N PRO A 360 23.63 -25.16 1.49
CA PRO A 360 23.83 -26.44 0.82
C PRO A 360 25.26 -26.91 0.94
N THR A 361 25.45 -28.22 1.00
CA THR A 361 26.77 -28.83 0.91
C THR A 361 27.24 -28.87 -0.55
N ARG A 362 28.51 -29.12 -0.77
CA ARG A 362 29.06 -29.21 -2.13
C ARG A 362 28.45 -30.35 -2.94
N GLU A 363 27.90 -31.38 -2.27
CA GLU A 363 27.23 -32.52 -2.89
C GLU A 363 25.80 -32.18 -3.32
N ASP A 364 25.13 -31.25 -2.62
CA ASP A 364 23.76 -30.80 -2.91
C ASP A 364 23.66 -29.96 -4.20
N THR A 365 24.77 -29.40 -4.68
CA THR A 365 24.81 -28.51 -5.86
C THR A 365 25.16 -29.25 -7.16
N GLN A 366 25.38 -30.56 -7.15
CA GLN A 366 25.67 -31.35 -8.36
C GLN A 366 24.32 -31.87 -8.95
N GLU A 367 24.12 -31.63 -10.25
CA GLU A 367 22.92 -32.05 -11.02
C GLU A 367 22.64 -33.58 -10.98
N ASP A 368 23.57 -34.40 -10.55
CA ASP A 368 23.46 -35.87 -10.48
C ASP A 368 23.19 -36.43 -9.06
N SER A 369 22.84 -35.60 -8.09
CA SER A 369 22.58 -36.08 -6.72
C SER A 369 21.25 -36.87 -6.56
N ALA A 370 20.56 -37.14 -7.65
CA ALA A 370 19.23 -37.77 -7.69
C ALA A 370 19.14 -39.22 -7.20
N HIS A 371 20.26 -39.89 -6.87
CA HIS A 371 20.27 -41.34 -6.59
C HIS A 371 21.12 -41.77 -5.36
N ARG A 372 21.10 -41.01 -4.27
CA ARG A 372 21.69 -41.49 -3.02
C ARG A 372 20.65 -41.64 -1.91
N GLU A 373 20.45 -42.86 -1.46
CA GLU A 373 19.89 -43.19 -0.15
C GLU A 373 20.78 -42.58 0.94
N GLY A 374 20.34 -41.50 1.52
CA GLY A 374 21.00 -40.81 2.61
C GLY A 374 20.28 -39.51 2.90
N ASP A 375 20.47 -38.99 4.09
CA ASP A 375 19.80 -37.81 4.66
C ASP A 375 20.10 -36.52 3.86
N VAL A 376 19.56 -36.45 2.63
CA VAL A 376 19.69 -35.28 1.73
C VAL A 376 18.69 -34.26 2.19
N SER A 377 19.16 -33.27 2.93
CA SER A 377 18.32 -32.16 3.42
C SER A 377 17.95 -31.14 2.32
N PHE A 378 18.56 -31.28 1.13
CA PHE A 378 18.42 -30.31 0.04
C PHE A 378 18.53 -30.95 -1.35
N ARG A 379 17.73 -30.48 -2.30
CA ARG A 379 17.80 -30.89 -3.71
C ARG A 379 17.55 -29.70 -4.64
N LEU A 380 18.45 -29.47 -5.59
CA LEU A 380 18.27 -28.52 -6.69
C LEU A 380 17.80 -29.25 -7.95
N VAL A 381 16.71 -28.78 -8.52
CA VAL A 381 16.13 -29.38 -9.74
C VAL A 381 15.97 -28.31 -10.81
N ARG A 382 16.51 -28.57 -11.99
CA ARG A 382 16.32 -27.69 -13.15
C ARG A 382 14.93 -27.87 -13.73
N ASP A 383 14.12 -26.82 -13.71
CA ASP A 383 12.75 -26.84 -14.22
C ASP A 383 12.50 -25.69 -15.21
N LEU A 384 12.23 -26.04 -16.46
CA LEU A 384 11.91 -25.08 -17.52
C LEU A 384 10.42 -24.67 -17.52
N ASP A 385 9.59 -25.34 -16.72
CA ASP A 385 8.20 -24.92 -16.53
C ASP A 385 8.15 -23.65 -15.69
N PRO A 386 7.53 -22.56 -16.17
CA PRO A 386 7.41 -21.30 -15.42
C PRO A 386 6.72 -21.45 -14.05
N ARG A 387 6.05 -22.56 -13.82
CA ARG A 387 5.34 -22.86 -12.57
C ARG A 387 6.11 -23.77 -11.63
N GLY A 388 7.25 -24.33 -12.07
CA GLY A 388 8.10 -25.19 -11.26
C GLY A 388 7.45 -26.48 -10.77
N THR A 389 6.54 -27.05 -11.55
CA THR A 389 5.75 -28.20 -11.11
C THR A 389 6.15 -29.49 -11.78
N ILE A 390 6.45 -29.44 -13.07
CA ILE A 390 6.66 -30.64 -13.88
C ILE A 390 7.94 -31.38 -13.45
N ALA A 391 9.04 -30.68 -13.31
CA ALA A 391 10.29 -31.31 -12.92
C ALA A 391 10.22 -31.89 -11.49
N PHE A 392 9.55 -31.21 -10.55
CA PHE A 392 9.31 -31.77 -9.23
C PHE A 392 8.53 -33.07 -9.29
N LEU A 393 7.41 -33.10 -10.01
CA LEU A 393 6.55 -34.28 -10.12
C LEU A 393 7.23 -35.46 -10.83
N THR A 394 8.19 -35.19 -11.72
CA THR A 394 8.85 -36.22 -12.54
C THR A 394 10.22 -36.65 -12.04
N GLN A 395 10.91 -35.82 -11.25
CA GLN A 395 12.28 -36.04 -10.80
C GLN A 395 12.40 -36.20 -9.29
N CYS A 396 11.33 -36.01 -8.54
CA CYS A 396 11.29 -36.08 -7.08
C CYS A 396 10.16 -36.99 -6.58
N ASP A 397 9.79 -38.02 -7.34
CA ASP A 397 8.73 -38.98 -6.99
C ASP A 397 9.05 -39.71 -5.68
N ASP A 398 10.32 -39.93 -5.35
CA ASP A 398 10.77 -40.44 -4.07
C ASP A 398 10.39 -39.59 -2.85
N LEU A 399 10.03 -38.33 -3.06
CA LEU A 399 9.67 -37.40 -1.98
C LEU A 399 8.16 -37.31 -1.72
N TRP A 400 7.32 -37.59 -2.72
CA TRP A 400 5.87 -37.49 -2.62
C TRP A 400 5.16 -38.84 -2.83
N ASP A 401 5.85 -39.85 -3.36
CA ASP A 401 5.37 -41.23 -3.48
C ASP A 401 6.50 -42.21 -3.10
N PRO A 402 6.77 -42.33 -1.78
CA PRO A 402 7.89 -43.18 -1.31
C PRO A 402 7.68 -44.68 -1.62
N GLY A 403 6.44 -45.12 -1.79
CA GLY A 403 6.14 -46.52 -2.18
C GLY A 403 6.60 -46.87 -3.59
N ARG A 404 6.64 -45.90 -4.50
CA ARG A 404 7.10 -46.07 -5.88
C ARG A 404 8.62 -46.12 -6.00
N ALA A 405 9.32 -45.38 -5.15
CA ALA A 405 10.80 -45.33 -5.15
C ALA A 405 11.45 -46.65 -4.66
N ALA A 406 10.76 -47.39 -3.80
CA ALA A 406 11.30 -48.62 -3.21
C ALA A 406 11.22 -49.85 -4.14
N GLY A 407 10.68 -49.78 -5.35
CA GLY A 407 10.57 -50.92 -6.30
C GLY A 407 9.86 -52.14 -5.68
N GLY A 408 8.96 -51.90 -4.70
CA GLY A 408 8.35 -52.92 -3.90
C GLY A 408 7.40 -53.80 -4.66
N SER A 409 7.63 -55.08 -4.63
CA SER A 409 6.69 -56.12 -4.93
C SER A 409 5.53 -56.11 -3.92
N ASP A 410 4.32 -56.25 -4.43
CA ASP A 410 3.08 -56.41 -3.71
C ASP A 410 3.22 -57.19 -2.40
N GLY A 411 2.97 -56.57 -1.25
CA GLY A 411 2.65 -57.38 -0.06
C GLY A 411 3.02 -56.87 1.34
N ASP A 412 3.63 -55.71 1.52
CA ASP A 412 3.81 -55.18 2.86
C ASP A 412 3.09 -53.86 3.00
N GLU A 413 1.92 -53.88 3.68
CA GLU A 413 1.25 -52.67 4.17
C GLU A 413 2.12 -52.04 5.28
N SER A 414 3.31 -51.55 4.93
CA SER A 414 4.02 -50.67 5.81
C SER A 414 3.22 -49.35 5.79
N ASP A 415 2.75 -49.01 6.97
CA ASP A 415 2.01 -47.82 7.35
C ASP A 415 2.90 -46.54 7.13
N ASP A 416 3.40 -46.35 5.92
CA ASP A 416 4.12 -45.17 5.48
C ASP A 416 3.10 -44.08 5.19
N GLY A 417 2.86 -43.28 6.24
CA GLY A 417 1.91 -42.17 6.19
C GLY A 417 2.19 -41.23 5.01
N ASP A 418 1.14 -40.70 4.44
CA ASP A 418 1.15 -39.76 3.34
C ASP A 418 2.19 -38.62 3.55
N ALA A 419 3.03 -38.36 2.55
CA ALA A 419 3.98 -37.28 2.60
C ALA A 419 3.29 -35.95 2.25
N LEU A 420 3.55 -34.93 3.06
CA LEU A 420 3.04 -33.57 2.78
C LEU A 420 4.00 -32.79 1.90
N VAL A 421 3.47 -32.08 0.93
CA VAL A 421 4.23 -31.21 0.06
C VAL A 421 3.79 -29.75 0.27
N LEU A 422 4.68 -28.93 0.83
CA LEU A 422 4.50 -27.50 0.89
C LEU A 422 5.12 -26.85 -0.36
N ARG A 423 4.31 -26.25 -1.21
CA ARG A 423 4.78 -25.64 -2.43
C ARG A 423 4.71 -24.11 -2.37
N ILE A 424 5.83 -23.47 -2.70
CA ILE A 424 6.00 -22.03 -2.75
C ILE A 424 6.57 -21.67 -4.12
N THR A 425 5.99 -20.67 -4.77
CA THR A 425 6.62 -20.03 -5.94
C THR A 425 7.04 -18.64 -5.54
N VAL A 426 8.32 -18.32 -5.70
CA VAL A 426 8.79 -16.93 -5.56
C VAL A 426 8.05 -16.10 -6.60
N GLY A 427 7.37 -15.06 -6.16
CA GLY A 427 6.60 -14.21 -7.05
C GLY A 427 7.45 -13.61 -8.15
N PRO A 428 6.88 -13.29 -9.32
CA PRO A 428 7.57 -12.46 -10.30
C PRO A 428 7.97 -11.16 -9.62
N PRO A 429 9.04 -10.50 -10.12
CA PRO A 429 9.33 -9.15 -9.69
C PRO A 429 8.03 -8.34 -9.82
N PRO A 430 7.73 -7.48 -8.84
CA PRO A 430 6.51 -6.70 -8.91
C PRO A 430 6.47 -6.01 -10.26
N VAL A 431 5.41 -6.22 -11.02
CA VAL A 431 5.21 -5.45 -12.26
C VAL A 431 5.28 -3.99 -11.83
N PRO A 432 6.20 -3.18 -12.41
CA PRO A 432 6.30 -1.79 -12.02
C PRO A 432 4.92 -1.14 -12.08
N GLY A 433 4.34 -0.81 -10.93
CA GLY A 433 3.04 -0.18 -10.86
C GLY A 433 1.99 -0.84 -10.00
N THR A 434 2.18 -2.03 -9.41
CA THR A 434 1.12 -2.65 -8.60
C THR A 434 1.63 -3.07 -7.23
N ARG A 435 1.38 -2.24 -6.22
CA ARG A 435 1.48 -2.60 -4.79
C ARG A 435 0.56 -3.79 -4.45
N ALA A 436 -0.52 -3.95 -5.19
CA ALA A 436 -1.45 -5.05 -5.05
C ALA A 436 -0.81 -6.43 -5.14
N ASP A 437 0.13 -6.61 -6.07
CA ASP A 437 0.83 -7.87 -6.25
C ASP A 437 1.76 -8.17 -5.04
N ASP A 438 2.35 -7.14 -4.45
CA ASP A 438 3.18 -7.28 -3.24
C ASP A 438 2.35 -7.71 -2.04
N VAL A 439 1.17 -7.13 -1.85
CA VAL A 439 0.26 -7.47 -0.74
C VAL A 439 -0.29 -8.87 -0.92
N ALA A 440 -0.75 -9.22 -2.12
CA ALA A 440 -1.26 -10.56 -2.41
C ALA A 440 -0.20 -11.65 -2.24
N HIS A 441 1.02 -11.38 -2.66
CA HIS A 441 2.14 -12.33 -2.51
C HIS A 441 2.52 -12.50 -1.04
N ARG A 442 2.62 -11.43 -0.26
CA ARG A 442 2.84 -11.51 1.20
C ARG A 442 1.74 -12.30 1.89
N GLN A 443 0.48 -12.06 1.53
CA GLN A 443 -0.65 -12.82 2.06
C GLN A 443 -0.50 -14.32 1.82
N VAL A 444 -0.08 -14.74 0.63
CA VAL A 444 0.18 -16.16 0.33
C VAL A 444 1.22 -16.73 1.28
N LEU A 445 2.32 -16.02 1.47
CA LEU A 445 3.40 -16.44 2.36
C LEU A 445 2.94 -16.46 3.84
N ASP A 446 2.19 -15.47 4.27
CA ASP A 446 1.65 -15.38 5.63
C ASP A 446 0.65 -16.52 5.90
N CYS A 447 -0.20 -16.86 4.93
CA CYS A 447 -1.12 -18.01 5.03
C CYS A 447 -0.43 -19.38 4.98
N LEU A 448 0.85 -19.47 4.74
CA LEU A 448 1.62 -20.73 4.69
C LEU A 448 2.72 -20.79 5.74
N LEU A 449 3.43 -19.69 5.95
CA LEU A 449 4.72 -19.64 6.66
C LEU A 449 4.83 -18.44 7.62
N ASP A 450 3.75 -18.02 8.25
CA ASP A 450 3.80 -16.86 9.15
C ASP A 450 4.71 -17.10 10.36
N SER A 451 4.46 -18.22 11.06
CA SER A 451 5.18 -18.58 12.28
C SER A 451 5.30 -20.09 12.42
N PRO A 452 6.22 -20.59 13.26
CA PRO A 452 6.37 -22.02 13.53
C PRO A 452 5.06 -22.64 14.04
N GLY A 453 4.32 -21.95 14.90
CA GLY A 453 3.04 -22.43 15.42
C GLY A 453 1.97 -22.53 14.36
N TYR A 454 1.89 -21.55 13.47
CA TYR A 454 0.93 -21.56 12.36
C TYR A 454 1.23 -22.69 11.37
N THR A 455 2.49 -22.82 10.93
CA THR A 455 2.91 -23.88 10.01
C THR A 455 2.70 -25.27 10.64
N ALA A 456 3.02 -25.43 11.93
CA ALA A 456 2.73 -26.67 12.66
C ALA A 456 1.24 -26.98 12.73
N GLY A 457 0.40 -25.96 12.93
CA GLY A 457 -1.07 -26.09 12.91
C GLY A 457 -1.63 -26.52 11.56
N LEU A 458 -1.06 -26.02 10.45
CA LEU A 458 -1.42 -26.48 9.12
C LEU A 458 -1.06 -27.95 8.89
N ILE A 459 0.14 -28.36 9.30
CA ILE A 459 0.60 -29.75 9.20
C ILE A 459 -0.32 -30.67 10.02
N ASP A 460 -0.64 -30.26 11.25
CA ASP A 460 -1.54 -30.99 12.16
C ASP A 460 -2.97 -31.08 11.61
N LEU A 461 -3.42 -30.09 10.82
CA LEU A 461 -4.72 -30.13 10.15
C LEU A 461 -4.83 -31.34 9.20
N PHE A 462 -3.80 -31.63 8.42
CA PHE A 462 -3.75 -32.81 7.54
C PHE A 462 -3.71 -34.10 8.34
N ALA A 463 -2.93 -34.15 9.42
CA ALA A 463 -2.88 -35.32 10.30
C ALA A 463 -4.23 -35.65 10.95
N ARG A 464 -5.01 -34.62 11.31
CA ARG A 464 -6.35 -34.79 11.93
C ARG A 464 -7.46 -35.05 10.91
N HIS A 465 -7.25 -34.72 9.64
CA HIS A 465 -8.24 -34.84 8.58
C HIS A 465 -7.71 -35.66 7.40
N PRO A 466 -7.68 -37.00 7.48
CA PRO A 466 -7.11 -37.84 6.42
C PRO A 466 -7.75 -37.68 5.05
N GLY A 467 -8.96 -37.14 4.99
CA GLY A 467 -9.64 -36.82 3.73
C GLY A 467 -9.24 -35.45 3.12
N LEU A 468 -8.40 -34.68 3.80
CA LEU A 468 -7.94 -33.36 3.32
C LEU A 468 -6.79 -33.55 2.32
N GLY A 469 -7.06 -33.41 1.02
CA GLY A 469 -6.06 -33.56 -0.01
C GLY A 469 -5.23 -32.29 -0.29
N VAL A 470 -5.83 -31.10 -0.11
CA VAL A 470 -5.19 -29.81 -0.42
C VAL A 470 -5.67 -28.72 0.52
N ALA A 471 -4.74 -27.91 1.01
CA ALA A 471 -5.03 -26.62 1.62
C ALA A 471 -4.33 -25.50 0.82
N MET A 472 -5.05 -24.46 0.55
CA MET A 472 -4.52 -23.32 -0.21
C MET A 472 -4.76 -22.01 0.55
N PRO A 473 -3.88 -21.02 0.42
CA PRO A 473 -4.15 -19.68 0.89
C PRO A 473 -5.49 -19.17 0.37
N ALA A 474 -6.24 -18.45 1.19
CA ALA A 474 -7.41 -17.75 0.71
C ALA A 474 -7.02 -16.78 -0.42
N ALA A 475 -7.81 -16.73 -1.48
CA ALA A 475 -7.59 -15.75 -2.53
C ALA A 475 -7.73 -14.35 -1.96
N GLY A 476 -6.70 -13.53 -2.11
CA GLY A 476 -6.75 -12.13 -1.71
C GLY A 476 -7.79 -11.37 -2.54
N HIS A 477 -8.52 -10.48 -1.88
CA HIS A 477 -9.46 -9.58 -2.56
C HIS A 477 -8.82 -8.23 -2.91
N ILE A 478 -7.51 -8.11 -2.77
CA ILE A 478 -6.77 -6.87 -2.86
C ILE A 478 -6.11 -6.74 -4.23
N GLY A 479 -6.32 -5.59 -4.86
CA GLY A 479 -5.70 -5.24 -6.13
C GLY A 479 -6.48 -5.62 -7.39
N ARG A 480 -6.12 -4.97 -8.49
CA ARG A 480 -6.79 -5.15 -9.80
C ARG A 480 -6.68 -6.60 -10.34
N ALA A 481 -5.58 -7.26 -10.09
CA ALA A 481 -5.36 -8.63 -10.50
C ALA A 481 -6.34 -9.60 -9.83
N HIS A 482 -6.86 -9.25 -8.67
CA HIS A 482 -7.77 -10.07 -7.86
C HIS A 482 -9.23 -9.64 -7.98
N ALA A 483 -9.51 -8.49 -8.60
CA ALA A 483 -10.88 -8.05 -8.90
C ALA A 483 -11.50 -8.76 -10.12
N GLY A 484 -10.72 -9.57 -10.81
CA GLY A 484 -11.16 -10.40 -11.94
C GLY A 484 -11.64 -11.78 -11.53
N PRO A 485 -12.11 -12.62 -12.46
CA PRO A 485 -12.42 -14.01 -12.19
C PRO A 485 -11.16 -14.71 -11.66
N THR A 486 -11.30 -15.45 -10.56
CA THR A 486 -10.24 -16.18 -9.83
C THR A 486 -9.35 -17.12 -10.66
N TRP A 487 -9.57 -17.22 -11.94
CA TRP A 487 -8.87 -18.08 -12.88
C TRP A 487 -8.13 -17.32 -14.00
N ASP A 488 -7.96 -16.01 -13.91
CA ASP A 488 -7.28 -15.19 -14.96
C ASP A 488 -7.71 -15.50 -16.39
N GLY A 489 -9.01 -15.65 -16.62
CA GLY A 489 -9.56 -16.07 -17.91
C GLY A 489 -9.44 -17.57 -18.22
N LEU A 490 -8.79 -18.36 -17.36
CA LEU A 490 -8.59 -19.79 -17.54
C LEU A 490 -9.75 -20.65 -17.02
N ALA A 491 -10.80 -20.06 -16.47
CA ALA A 491 -11.95 -20.80 -15.92
C ALA A 491 -12.58 -21.79 -16.93
N GLY A 492 -12.63 -21.41 -18.20
CA GLY A 492 -13.09 -22.27 -19.28
C GLY A 492 -12.18 -23.49 -19.50
N ALA A 493 -10.87 -23.28 -19.50
CA ALA A 493 -9.88 -24.34 -19.64
C ALA A 493 -9.86 -25.28 -18.43
N ALA A 494 -9.94 -24.72 -17.22
CA ALA A 494 -10.03 -25.49 -15.99
C ALA A 494 -11.29 -26.36 -15.95
N LYS A 495 -12.45 -25.81 -16.32
CA LYS A 495 -13.70 -26.60 -16.48
C LYS A 495 -13.59 -27.71 -17.51
N ALA A 496 -12.94 -27.42 -18.64
CA ALA A 496 -12.74 -28.45 -19.68
C ALA A 496 -11.82 -29.57 -19.19
N LEU A 497 -10.74 -29.23 -18.46
CA LEU A 497 -9.83 -30.19 -17.87
C LEU A 497 -10.52 -31.01 -16.78
N SER A 498 -11.26 -30.37 -15.87
CA SER A 498 -12.04 -31.06 -14.82
C SER A 498 -12.98 -32.12 -15.41
N ARG A 499 -13.73 -31.77 -16.47
CA ARG A 499 -14.60 -32.73 -17.18
C ARG A 499 -13.82 -33.89 -17.80
N ARG A 500 -12.64 -33.63 -18.38
CA ARG A 500 -11.79 -34.69 -18.98
C ARG A 500 -11.23 -35.64 -17.95
N LEU A 501 -11.01 -35.14 -16.72
CA LEU A 501 -10.50 -35.92 -15.59
C LEU A 501 -11.61 -36.57 -14.77
N GLY A 502 -12.90 -36.39 -15.15
CA GLY A 502 -14.04 -36.94 -14.40
C GLY A 502 -14.24 -36.29 -13.06
N LEU A 503 -13.66 -35.08 -12.82
CA LEU A 503 -13.86 -34.29 -11.60
C LEU A 503 -15.11 -33.43 -11.77
N SER A 504 -16.06 -33.55 -10.85
CA SER A 504 -17.34 -32.80 -10.87
C SER A 504 -17.19 -31.40 -10.29
#